data_e7939b81c47cce7bfd076250c35327af
#
_entry.id   e7939b81c47cce7bfd076250c35327af
#
_cell.length_a   1.000
_cell.length_b   1.000
_cell.length_c   1.000
_cell.angle_alpha   90.00
_cell.angle_beta   90.00
_cell.angle_gamma   90.00
#
_symmetry.space_group_name_H-M   'P 1'
#
loop_
_entity.id
_entity.type
_entity.pdbx_description
1 polymer ?
#
loop_
_entity_poly.entity_id
_entity_poly.type
_entity_poly.pdbx_seq_one_letter_code
_entity_poly.pdbx_strand_id
1 'polypeptide(L)'
;MRRLSIVASPLIILGILGSSALLGYALTRPPAPKAVVVIPEGATVYDINKILREKGVLTEEQESLPESLEGYLFPDTYEFFVPSGLETVESKFEENFNRKVRTVMPERLREEDLKEILTKASLVEKEVPSSAERRVVVDIMMKRLESNVPLQMDASICYFKKESSCLPITRSDKDTDSPFNTYRYRGLPPHPIGNPGVDAIFAVMNPTETPYWFYLSDPETKKTVFSKTLDEHNNNIVKYLSK
;
A
#
# COMPACT_ATOMS: atom_id res chain seq x y z
N MET A 1 -32.21 -6.01 74.78
CA MET A 1 -32.08 -5.65 73.36
C MET A 1 -30.86 -4.72 73.21
N ARG A 2 -29.69 -5.29 72.72
CA ARG A 2 -28.51 -4.51 72.43
C ARG A 2 -28.58 -4.01 71.01
N ARG A 3 -28.63 -2.70 70.78
CA ARG A 3 -28.46 -2.10 69.44
C ARG A 3 -27.00 -2.15 69.05
N LEU A 4 -26.71 -2.91 68.00
CA LEU A 4 -25.40 -2.82 67.32
C LEU A 4 -25.37 -1.52 66.50
N SER A 5 -24.60 -0.57 66.91
CA SER A 5 -24.27 0.61 66.12
C SER A 5 -23.10 0.23 65.18
N ILE A 6 -23.40 0.05 63.91
CA ILE A 6 -22.37 -0.15 62.87
C ILE A 6 -21.77 1.22 62.60
N VAL A 7 -20.58 1.48 63.16
CA VAL A 7 -19.79 2.66 62.82
C VAL A 7 -18.94 2.26 61.60
N ALA A 8 -19.34 2.73 60.43
CA ALA A 8 -18.54 2.53 59.23
C ALA A 8 -17.19 3.24 59.36
N SER A 9 -16.09 2.53 59.11
CA SER A 9 -14.75 3.09 59.21
C SER A 9 -14.59 4.22 58.20
N PRO A 10 -13.97 5.37 58.56
CA PRO A 10 -13.75 6.51 57.66
C PRO A 10 -12.94 6.10 56.40
N LEU A 11 -12.11 5.07 56.46
CA LEU A 11 -11.39 4.53 55.33
C LEU A 11 -12.30 3.87 54.28
N ILE A 12 -13.42 3.27 54.67
CA ILE A 12 -14.39 2.65 53.77
C ILE A 12 -15.16 3.75 53.01
N ILE A 13 -15.50 4.83 53.69
CA ILE A 13 -16.23 5.97 53.10
C ILE A 13 -15.34 6.71 52.10
N LEU A 14 -14.03 6.88 52.39
CA LEU A 14 -13.06 7.49 51.45
C LEU A 14 -12.87 6.65 50.19
N GLY A 15 -12.83 5.32 50.32
CA GLY A 15 -12.71 4.39 49.19
C GLY A 15 -13.93 4.44 48.26
N ILE A 16 -15.15 4.52 48.79
CA ILE A 16 -16.38 4.60 48.00
C ILE A 16 -16.50 5.95 47.29
N LEU A 17 -16.15 7.06 47.95
CA LEU A 17 -16.16 8.40 47.35
C LEU A 17 -15.09 8.53 46.24
N GLY A 18 -13.93 7.94 46.44
CA GLY A 18 -12.85 7.88 45.41
C GLY A 18 -13.25 7.08 44.19
N SER A 19 -13.91 5.94 44.41
CA SER A 19 -14.38 5.07 43.29
C SER A 19 -15.53 5.73 42.50
N SER A 20 -16.45 6.41 43.18
CA SER A 20 -17.55 7.12 42.50
C SER A 20 -17.08 8.38 41.74
N ALA A 21 -16.08 9.07 42.24
CA ALA A 21 -15.48 10.23 41.57
C ALA A 21 -14.70 9.78 40.31
N LEU A 22 -13.93 8.67 40.37
CA LEU A 22 -13.26 8.07 39.24
C LEU A 22 -14.23 7.56 38.18
N LEU A 23 -15.32 6.91 38.58
CA LEU A 23 -16.39 6.45 37.69
C LEU A 23 -17.11 7.63 37.04
N GLY A 24 -17.43 8.66 37.80
CA GLY A 24 -18.04 9.90 37.28
C GLY A 24 -17.16 10.62 36.29
N TYR A 25 -15.84 10.69 36.55
CA TYR A 25 -14.86 11.26 35.64
C TYR A 25 -14.71 10.45 34.32
N ALA A 26 -14.78 9.13 34.41
CA ALA A 26 -14.73 8.26 33.22
C ALA A 26 -16.00 8.41 32.35
N LEU A 27 -17.17 8.60 32.96
CA LEU A 27 -18.46 8.76 32.26
C LEU A 27 -18.65 10.16 31.64
N THR A 28 -17.92 11.18 32.11
CA THR A 28 -18.02 12.56 31.60
C THR A 28 -16.92 12.91 30.59
N ARG A 29 -15.96 11.99 30.33
CA ARG A 29 -14.95 12.23 29.29
C ARG A 29 -15.62 12.30 27.92
N PRO A 30 -15.39 13.38 27.15
CA PRO A 30 -15.83 13.39 25.77
C PRO A 30 -15.19 12.21 25.03
N PRO A 31 -15.88 11.61 24.07
CA PRO A 31 -15.27 10.54 23.25
C PRO A 31 -13.97 11.05 22.63
N ALA A 32 -12.94 10.19 22.59
CA ALA A 32 -11.68 10.56 21.98
C ALA A 32 -11.93 11.00 20.52
N PRO A 33 -11.29 12.08 20.06
CA PRO A 33 -11.46 12.55 18.70
C PRO A 33 -11.04 11.46 17.70
N LYS A 34 -11.70 11.42 16.55
CA LYS A 34 -11.43 10.47 15.49
C LYS A 34 -11.06 11.20 14.20
N ALA A 35 -10.18 10.59 13.41
CA ALA A 35 -9.85 11.04 12.07
C ALA A 35 -10.22 9.96 11.04
N VAL A 36 -10.77 10.39 9.93
CA VAL A 36 -10.95 9.55 8.73
C VAL A 36 -9.73 9.74 7.83
N VAL A 37 -9.06 8.63 7.54
CA VAL A 37 -7.83 8.56 6.76
C VAL A 37 -8.09 7.76 5.51
N VAL A 38 -7.88 8.36 4.34
CA VAL A 38 -7.96 7.69 3.04
C VAL A 38 -6.54 7.34 2.59
N ILE A 39 -6.27 6.07 2.41
CA ILE A 39 -5.02 5.56 1.84
C ILE A 39 -5.28 5.21 0.37
N PRO A 40 -4.68 5.92 -0.58
CA PRO A 40 -4.87 5.65 -1.99
C PRO A 40 -4.13 4.38 -2.44
N GLU A 41 -4.63 3.75 -3.51
CA GLU A 41 -3.94 2.63 -4.17
C GLU A 41 -2.57 3.06 -4.66
N GLY A 42 -1.58 2.18 -4.51
CA GLY A 42 -0.20 2.43 -4.86
C GLY A 42 0.58 3.37 -3.91
N ALA A 43 -0.02 3.84 -2.80
CA ALA A 43 0.70 4.60 -1.78
C ALA A 43 1.84 3.77 -1.19
N THR A 44 3.00 4.38 -1.00
CA THR A 44 4.14 3.75 -0.32
C THR A 44 3.98 3.84 1.20
N VAL A 45 4.74 3.04 1.96
CA VAL A 45 4.82 3.18 3.43
C VAL A 45 5.22 4.60 3.82
N TYR A 46 6.10 5.24 3.04
CA TYR A 46 6.47 6.65 3.25
C TYR A 46 5.26 7.59 3.11
N ASP A 47 4.46 7.44 2.04
CA ASP A 47 3.26 8.25 1.83
C ASP A 47 2.23 8.03 2.94
N ILE A 48 2.04 6.78 3.36
CA ILE A 48 1.11 6.40 4.43
C ILE A 48 1.52 7.03 5.76
N ASN A 49 2.80 6.94 6.13
CA ASN A 49 3.31 7.59 7.34
C ASN A 49 3.07 9.10 7.32
N LYS A 50 3.31 9.75 6.18
CA LYS A 50 3.04 11.17 6.00
C LYS A 50 1.55 11.50 6.18
N ILE A 51 0.66 10.73 5.54
CA ILE A 51 -0.80 10.91 5.68
C ILE A 51 -1.26 10.73 7.13
N LEU A 52 -0.75 9.70 7.84
CA LEU A 52 -1.11 9.44 9.24
C LEU A 52 -0.68 10.58 10.17
N ARG A 53 0.50 11.19 9.94
CA ARG A 53 0.97 12.35 10.69
C ARG A 53 0.16 13.61 10.36
N GLU A 54 -0.09 13.91 9.09
CA GLU A 54 -0.92 15.04 8.67
C GLU A 54 -2.33 14.99 9.26
N LYS A 55 -2.87 13.78 9.50
CA LYS A 55 -4.16 13.57 10.14
C LYS A 55 -4.11 13.51 11.68
N GLY A 56 -2.92 13.64 12.26
CA GLY A 56 -2.67 13.56 13.69
C GLY A 56 -2.88 12.15 14.29
N VAL A 57 -3.01 11.13 13.47
CA VAL A 57 -3.15 9.73 13.92
C VAL A 57 -1.86 9.26 14.59
N LEU A 58 -0.70 9.54 13.98
CA LEU A 58 0.62 9.39 14.59
C LEU A 58 1.20 10.77 14.89
N THR A 59 1.86 10.92 16.04
CA THR A 59 2.60 12.15 16.38
C THR A 59 4.01 12.11 15.81
N GLU A 60 4.71 13.26 15.79
CA GLU A 60 6.09 13.34 15.29
C GLU A 60 7.08 12.57 16.16
N GLU A 61 6.78 12.38 17.46
CA GLU A 61 7.62 11.66 18.41
C GLU A 61 7.45 10.14 18.35
N GLN A 62 6.36 9.66 17.70
CA GLN A 62 6.11 8.22 17.54
C GLN A 62 6.95 7.64 16.42
N GLU A 63 7.29 6.37 16.56
CA GLU A 63 7.89 5.59 15.47
C GLU A 63 6.96 5.55 14.24
N SER A 64 7.56 5.42 13.08
CA SER A 64 6.85 5.24 11.81
C SER A 64 6.57 3.77 11.55
N LEU A 65 5.53 3.49 10.75
CA LEU A 65 5.36 2.17 10.15
C LEU A 65 6.64 1.78 9.40
N PRO A 66 7.17 0.58 9.63
CA PRO A 66 8.43 0.15 9.04
C PRO A 66 8.29 -0.18 7.55
N GLU A 67 9.36 0.05 6.78
CA GLU A 67 9.40 -0.22 5.32
C GLU A 67 9.15 -1.71 4.98
N SER A 68 9.36 -2.62 5.93
CA SER A 68 9.04 -4.05 5.78
C SER A 68 7.54 -4.32 5.54
N LEU A 69 6.67 -3.36 5.85
CA LEU A 69 5.23 -3.44 5.58
C LEU A 69 4.85 -2.97 4.15
N GLU A 70 5.83 -2.66 3.28
CA GLU A 70 5.53 -2.27 1.91
C GLU A 70 4.81 -3.38 1.15
N GLY A 71 3.63 -3.05 0.63
CA GLY A 71 2.72 -3.99 -0.03
C GLY A 71 1.64 -4.61 0.86
N TYR A 72 1.75 -4.45 2.20
CA TYR A 72 0.83 -5.05 3.17
C TYR A 72 -0.12 -4.06 3.84
N LEU A 73 0.06 -2.75 3.62
CA LEU A 73 -0.80 -1.69 4.15
C LEU A 73 -1.94 -1.40 3.17
N PHE A 74 -2.97 -2.24 3.20
CA PHE A 74 -4.03 -2.24 2.18
C PHE A 74 -4.67 -0.85 2.00
N PRO A 75 -4.81 -0.34 0.74
CA PRO A 75 -5.46 0.93 0.45
C PRO A 75 -6.96 0.85 0.74
N ASP A 76 -7.45 1.75 1.61
CA ASP A 76 -8.86 1.85 1.99
C ASP A 76 -9.11 3.16 2.77
N THR A 77 -10.33 3.36 3.23
CA THR A 77 -10.68 4.41 4.18
C THR A 77 -10.70 3.83 5.60
N TYR A 78 -9.90 4.42 6.48
CA TYR A 78 -9.74 4.01 7.87
C TYR A 78 -10.26 5.08 8.83
N GLU A 79 -10.81 4.66 9.95
CA GLU A 79 -11.14 5.55 11.07
C GLU A 79 -10.21 5.23 12.25
N PHE A 80 -9.47 6.23 12.71
CA PHE A 80 -8.56 6.11 13.85
C PHE A 80 -8.92 7.09 14.97
N PHE A 81 -8.64 6.72 16.20
CA PHE A 81 -8.56 7.69 17.28
C PHE A 81 -7.34 8.60 17.11
N VAL A 82 -7.40 9.83 17.63
CA VAL A 82 -6.32 10.82 17.47
C VAL A 82 -5.85 11.30 18.86
N PRO A 83 -4.58 11.05 19.21
CA PRO A 83 -3.62 10.17 18.53
C PRO A 83 -3.94 8.68 18.75
N SER A 84 -3.39 7.80 17.90
CA SER A 84 -3.40 6.35 18.07
C SER A 84 -2.00 5.83 18.37
N GLY A 85 -1.92 4.68 19.06
CA GLY A 85 -0.65 3.94 19.18
C GLY A 85 -0.29 3.25 17.87
N LEU A 86 1.02 3.12 17.58
CA LEU A 86 1.52 2.48 16.38
C LEU A 86 0.97 1.07 16.19
N GLU A 87 1.00 0.24 17.25
CA GLU A 87 0.46 -1.13 17.25
C GLU A 87 -1.03 -1.18 16.86
N THR A 88 -1.84 -0.19 17.29
CA THR A 88 -3.25 -0.09 16.91
C THR A 88 -3.41 0.22 15.42
N VAL A 89 -2.53 1.06 14.88
CA VAL A 89 -2.51 1.42 13.47
C VAL A 89 -2.13 0.19 12.63
N GLU A 90 -1.04 -0.50 12.99
CA GLU A 90 -0.58 -1.73 12.33
C GLU A 90 -1.66 -2.81 12.34
N SER A 91 -2.25 -3.10 13.49
CA SER A 91 -3.32 -4.11 13.62
C SER A 91 -4.52 -3.82 12.72
N LYS A 92 -4.90 -2.55 12.58
CA LYS A 92 -6.01 -2.17 11.67
C LYS A 92 -5.67 -2.40 10.20
N PHE A 93 -4.45 -2.09 9.79
CA PHE A 93 -4.00 -2.37 8.43
C PHE A 93 -3.95 -3.87 8.17
N GLU A 94 -3.37 -4.65 9.09
CA GLU A 94 -3.27 -6.11 8.99
C GLU A 94 -4.66 -6.77 8.90
N GLU A 95 -5.60 -6.39 9.77
CA GLU A 95 -6.96 -6.90 9.75
C GLU A 95 -7.64 -6.62 8.40
N ASN A 96 -7.52 -5.39 7.90
CA ASN A 96 -8.12 -5.00 6.63
C ASN A 96 -7.46 -5.70 5.44
N PHE A 97 -6.11 -5.80 5.43
CA PHE A 97 -5.37 -6.55 4.43
C PHE A 97 -5.86 -8.00 4.37
N ASN A 98 -5.86 -8.70 5.51
CA ASN A 98 -6.31 -10.08 5.58
C ASN A 98 -7.76 -10.24 5.07
N ARG A 99 -8.66 -9.34 5.43
CA ARG A 99 -10.05 -9.36 5.00
C ARG A 99 -10.21 -9.16 3.49
N LYS A 100 -9.48 -8.20 2.91
CA LYS A 100 -9.64 -7.80 1.50
C LYS A 100 -8.89 -8.73 0.55
N VAL A 101 -7.65 -9.08 0.89
CA VAL A 101 -6.80 -9.92 0.06
C VAL A 101 -7.34 -11.35 -0.06
N ARG A 102 -7.93 -11.90 1.01
CA ARG A 102 -8.58 -13.21 0.98
C ARG A 102 -9.75 -13.32 -0.01
N THR A 103 -10.33 -12.22 -0.44
CA THR A 103 -11.42 -12.24 -1.42
C THR A 103 -10.96 -12.63 -2.82
N VAL A 104 -9.68 -12.45 -3.13
CA VAL A 104 -9.10 -12.65 -4.46
C VAL A 104 -7.93 -13.63 -4.50
N MET A 105 -7.48 -14.11 -3.33
CA MET A 105 -6.37 -15.07 -3.21
C MET A 105 -6.82 -16.41 -2.60
N PRO A 106 -6.12 -17.52 -2.90
CA PRO A 106 -6.32 -18.80 -2.23
C PRO A 106 -6.09 -18.70 -0.72
N GLU A 107 -6.83 -19.50 0.08
CA GLU A 107 -6.74 -19.48 1.55
C GLU A 107 -5.35 -19.81 2.10
N ARG A 108 -4.54 -20.52 1.33
CA ARG A 108 -3.18 -20.96 1.75
C ARG A 108 -2.18 -20.63 0.67
N LEU A 109 -1.51 -19.49 0.86
CA LEU A 109 -0.31 -19.11 0.11
C LEU A 109 0.89 -19.15 1.05
N ARG A 110 2.05 -19.56 0.53
CA ARG A 110 3.32 -19.37 1.24
C ARG A 110 3.62 -17.87 1.27
N GLU A 111 4.35 -17.43 2.27
CA GLU A 111 4.71 -16.02 2.41
C GLU A 111 5.50 -15.49 1.20
N GLU A 112 6.39 -16.33 0.65
CA GLU A 112 7.16 -16.00 -0.55
C GLU A 112 6.26 -15.78 -1.77
N ASP A 113 5.25 -16.64 -1.97
CA ASP A 113 4.30 -16.52 -3.08
C ASP A 113 3.44 -15.26 -2.91
N LEU A 114 3.01 -14.96 -1.68
CA LEU A 114 2.29 -13.72 -1.38
C LEU A 114 3.13 -12.50 -1.69
N LYS A 115 4.39 -12.46 -1.23
CA LYS A 115 5.32 -11.37 -1.50
C LYS A 115 5.53 -11.18 -2.99
N GLU A 116 5.70 -12.25 -3.76
CA GLU A 116 5.86 -12.21 -5.21
C GLU A 116 4.63 -11.61 -5.91
N ILE A 117 3.42 -12.06 -5.51
CA ILE A 117 2.16 -11.53 -6.04
C ILE A 117 2.02 -10.05 -5.74
N LEU A 118 2.27 -9.62 -4.49
CA LEU A 118 2.19 -8.22 -4.09
C LEU A 118 3.23 -7.36 -4.82
N THR A 119 4.43 -7.89 -5.06
CA THR A 119 5.46 -7.18 -5.82
C THR A 119 5.01 -6.94 -7.26
N LYS A 120 4.48 -7.96 -7.94
CA LYS A 120 3.91 -7.83 -9.29
C LYS A 120 2.73 -6.85 -9.29
N ALA A 121 1.82 -6.96 -8.34
CA ALA A 121 0.66 -6.10 -8.23
C ALA A 121 1.04 -4.63 -8.00
N SER A 122 2.05 -4.36 -7.15
CA SER A 122 2.52 -3.00 -6.89
C SER A 122 3.16 -2.34 -8.12
N LEU A 123 3.80 -3.13 -8.98
CA LEU A 123 4.34 -2.66 -10.26
C LEU A 123 3.20 -2.28 -11.21
N VAL A 124 2.26 -3.21 -11.45
CA VAL A 124 1.19 -3.00 -12.44
C VAL A 124 0.18 -1.94 -12.01
N GLU A 125 -0.01 -1.74 -10.69
CA GLU A 125 -0.85 -0.68 -10.13
C GLU A 125 -0.45 0.72 -10.62
N LYS A 126 0.85 0.94 -10.73
CA LYS A 126 1.43 2.24 -11.11
C LYS A 126 1.60 2.42 -12.64
N GLU A 127 1.43 1.36 -13.42
CA GLU A 127 1.65 1.41 -14.88
C GLU A 127 0.39 1.79 -15.65
N VAL A 128 -0.75 1.19 -15.32
CA VAL A 128 -1.99 1.41 -16.06
C VAL A 128 -3.21 1.48 -15.14
N PRO A 129 -4.12 2.44 -15.38
CA PRO A 129 -5.29 2.64 -14.54
C PRO A 129 -6.43 1.64 -14.79
N SER A 130 -6.50 1.05 -16.00
CA SER A 130 -7.60 0.17 -16.40
C SER A 130 -7.38 -1.27 -15.96
N SER A 131 -8.35 -1.87 -15.27
CA SER A 131 -8.35 -3.29 -14.89
C SER A 131 -8.08 -4.25 -16.04
N ALA A 132 -8.70 -4.01 -17.19
CA ALA A 132 -8.51 -4.86 -18.37
C ALA A 132 -7.10 -4.75 -18.92
N GLU A 133 -6.53 -3.54 -18.96
CA GLU A 133 -5.17 -3.29 -19.41
C GLU A 133 -4.15 -3.85 -18.41
N ARG A 134 -4.40 -3.77 -17.09
CA ARG A 134 -3.56 -4.38 -16.05
C ARG A 134 -3.34 -5.87 -16.31
N ARG A 135 -4.39 -6.63 -16.65
CA ARG A 135 -4.29 -8.06 -16.92
C ARG A 135 -3.43 -8.39 -18.16
N VAL A 136 -3.42 -7.51 -19.17
CA VAL A 136 -2.56 -7.61 -20.36
C VAL A 136 -1.11 -7.27 -19.99
N VAL A 137 -0.88 -6.21 -19.20
CA VAL A 137 0.46 -5.82 -18.74
C VAL A 137 1.05 -6.89 -17.84
N VAL A 138 0.25 -7.55 -17.00
CA VAL A 138 0.70 -8.70 -16.18
C VAL A 138 1.20 -9.84 -17.07
N ASP A 139 0.48 -10.21 -18.14
CA ASP A 139 0.91 -11.23 -19.08
C ASP A 139 2.25 -10.87 -19.74
N ILE A 140 2.42 -9.61 -20.16
CA ILE A 140 3.68 -9.12 -20.73
C ILE A 140 4.80 -9.23 -19.67
N MET A 141 4.54 -8.81 -18.44
CA MET A 141 5.49 -8.89 -17.32
C MET A 141 5.92 -10.33 -17.05
N MET A 142 4.97 -11.27 -16.98
CA MET A 142 5.25 -12.68 -16.76
C MET A 142 6.12 -13.29 -17.89
N LYS A 143 5.78 -13.04 -19.13
CA LYS A 143 6.60 -13.48 -20.30
C LYS A 143 8.02 -12.92 -20.24
N ARG A 144 8.19 -11.65 -19.84
CA ARG A 144 9.52 -11.05 -19.69
C ARG A 144 10.31 -11.70 -18.55
N LEU A 145 9.68 -11.99 -17.42
CA LEU A 145 10.30 -12.70 -16.29
C LEU A 145 10.75 -14.11 -16.71
N GLU A 146 9.87 -14.90 -17.34
CA GLU A 146 10.16 -16.25 -17.81
C GLU A 146 11.30 -16.27 -18.86
N SER A 147 11.32 -15.28 -19.74
CA SER A 147 12.36 -15.13 -20.78
C SER A 147 13.62 -14.42 -20.27
N ASN A 148 13.70 -14.09 -18.98
CA ASN A 148 14.81 -13.36 -18.38
C ASN A 148 15.13 -12.03 -19.11
N VAL A 149 14.07 -11.31 -19.51
CA VAL A 149 14.13 -9.97 -20.11
C VAL A 149 13.87 -8.91 -19.04
N PRO A 150 14.63 -7.78 -19.01
CA PRO A 150 14.37 -6.69 -18.07
C PRO A 150 12.93 -6.17 -18.16
N LEU A 151 12.29 -5.89 -17.01
CA LEU A 151 10.90 -5.41 -16.98
C LEU A 151 10.78 -4.01 -17.55
N GLN A 152 11.74 -3.12 -17.28
CA GLN A 152 11.79 -1.73 -17.74
C GLN A 152 10.55 -0.91 -17.37
N MET A 153 10.15 -1.02 -16.11
CA MET A 153 8.98 -0.32 -15.56
C MET A 153 9.40 0.97 -14.85
N ASP A 154 8.90 2.10 -15.33
CA ASP A 154 9.24 3.44 -14.82
C ASP A 154 8.88 3.59 -13.33
N ALA A 155 7.79 2.96 -12.89
CA ALA A 155 7.35 2.98 -11.51
C ALA A 155 8.43 2.50 -10.52
N SER A 156 9.28 1.57 -10.92
CA SER A 156 10.39 1.07 -10.10
C SER A 156 11.47 2.13 -9.88
N ILE A 157 11.71 3.00 -10.86
CA ILE A 157 12.62 4.14 -10.75
C ILE A 157 12.06 5.17 -9.76
N CYS A 158 10.77 5.52 -9.90
CA CYS A 158 10.09 6.47 -9.02
C CYS A 158 10.15 6.06 -7.56
N TYR A 159 10.04 4.77 -7.29
CA TYR A 159 10.07 4.25 -5.93
C TYR A 159 11.40 4.54 -5.21
N PHE A 160 12.54 4.19 -5.80
CA PHE A 160 13.83 4.42 -5.11
C PHE A 160 14.26 5.88 -5.11
N LYS A 161 13.77 6.70 -6.04
CA LYS A 161 13.98 8.16 -5.99
C LYS A 161 13.15 8.83 -4.89
N LYS A 162 12.15 8.14 -4.34
CA LYS A 162 11.21 8.66 -3.34
C LYS A 162 10.48 9.94 -3.82
N GLU A 163 10.24 10.04 -5.11
CA GLU A 163 9.58 11.17 -5.75
C GLU A 163 8.22 10.75 -6.26
N SER A 164 7.15 11.34 -5.74
CA SER A 164 5.77 11.12 -6.21
C SER A 164 5.53 11.59 -7.65
N SER A 165 6.37 12.48 -8.16
CA SER A 165 6.33 13.04 -9.51
C SER A 165 7.70 12.94 -10.18
N CYS A 166 8.18 11.73 -10.39
CA CYS A 166 9.51 11.48 -10.94
C CYS A 166 9.56 11.41 -12.47
N LEU A 167 8.41 11.49 -13.13
CA LEU A 167 8.35 11.50 -14.61
C LEU A 167 8.62 12.89 -15.19
N PRO A 168 9.25 12.99 -16.37
CA PRO A 168 9.75 11.89 -17.20
C PRO A 168 11.05 11.27 -16.67
N ILE A 169 11.21 9.95 -16.85
CA ILE A 169 12.43 9.22 -16.48
C ILE A 169 13.55 9.60 -17.44
N THR A 170 14.69 10.02 -16.88
CA THR A 170 15.89 10.41 -17.65
C THR A 170 16.77 9.19 -17.93
N ARG A 171 17.74 9.36 -18.83
CA ARG A 171 18.75 8.33 -19.08
C ARG A 171 19.59 8.05 -17.83
N SER A 172 19.96 9.09 -17.09
CA SER A 172 20.70 8.96 -15.83
C SER A 172 19.93 8.15 -14.78
N ASP A 173 18.60 8.30 -14.72
CA ASP A 173 17.76 7.51 -13.82
C ASP A 173 17.83 6.01 -14.16
N LYS A 174 17.79 5.67 -15.46
CA LYS A 174 17.90 4.28 -15.94
C LYS A 174 19.27 3.66 -15.70
N ASP A 175 20.32 4.46 -15.59
CA ASP A 175 21.68 4.02 -15.31
C ASP A 175 21.99 3.90 -13.80
N THR A 176 21.10 4.39 -12.93
CA THR A 176 21.28 4.38 -11.47
C THR A 176 21.40 2.94 -10.92
N ASP A 177 22.42 2.73 -10.07
CA ASP A 177 22.62 1.45 -9.39
C ASP A 177 21.71 1.30 -8.18
N SER A 178 20.57 0.65 -8.39
CA SER A 178 19.59 0.33 -7.34
C SER A 178 19.02 -1.06 -7.61
N PRO A 179 18.85 -1.91 -6.60
CA PRO A 179 18.23 -3.24 -6.77
C PRO A 179 16.77 -3.15 -7.24
N PHE A 180 16.12 -1.98 -7.14
CA PHE A 180 14.80 -1.73 -7.67
C PHE A 180 14.80 -1.35 -9.15
N ASN A 181 15.94 -1.04 -9.75
CA ASN A 181 16.02 -0.58 -11.13
C ASN A 181 15.77 -1.72 -12.12
N THR A 182 14.54 -1.87 -12.57
CA THR A 182 14.10 -2.91 -13.53
C THR A 182 14.57 -2.67 -14.97
N TYR A 183 15.25 -1.55 -15.26
CA TYR A 183 15.99 -1.34 -16.51
C TYR A 183 17.36 -2.02 -16.50
N ARG A 184 18.00 -2.02 -15.33
CA ARG A 184 19.37 -2.51 -15.11
C ARG A 184 19.38 -3.97 -14.66
N TYR A 185 18.50 -4.32 -13.73
CA TYR A 185 18.42 -5.65 -13.14
C TYR A 185 17.22 -6.43 -13.68
N ARG A 186 17.45 -7.71 -13.96
CA ARG A 186 16.42 -8.64 -14.41
C ARG A 186 15.68 -9.21 -13.22
N GLY A 187 14.46 -9.65 -13.45
CA GLY A 187 13.59 -10.17 -12.38
C GLY A 187 12.75 -9.09 -11.71
N LEU A 188 12.13 -9.48 -10.62
CA LEU A 188 11.35 -8.58 -9.76
C LEU A 188 12.27 -7.76 -8.84
N PRO A 189 11.85 -6.56 -8.45
CA PRO A 189 12.50 -5.84 -7.36
C PRO A 189 12.44 -6.63 -6.05
N PRO A 190 13.27 -6.30 -5.03
CA PRO A 190 13.40 -7.07 -3.79
C PRO A 190 12.11 -7.22 -2.98
N HIS A 191 11.20 -6.26 -3.10
CA HIS A 191 9.90 -6.23 -2.44
C HIS A 191 8.92 -5.31 -3.19
N PRO A 192 7.63 -5.25 -2.81
CA PRO A 192 6.66 -4.32 -3.41
C PRO A 192 7.16 -2.87 -3.41
N ILE A 193 6.71 -2.08 -4.39
CA ILE A 193 7.04 -0.66 -4.56
C ILE A 193 5.86 0.27 -4.21
N GLY A 194 4.92 -0.22 -3.46
CA GLY A 194 3.71 0.46 -3.00
C GLY A 194 2.67 -0.56 -2.58
N ASN A 195 1.56 -0.08 -2.06
CA ASN A 195 0.47 -0.91 -1.53
C ASN A 195 -0.63 -1.05 -2.59
N PRO A 196 -0.77 -2.23 -3.24
CA PRO A 196 -1.71 -2.42 -4.34
C PRO A 196 -3.15 -2.59 -3.85
N GLY A 197 -4.11 -2.15 -4.67
CA GLY A 197 -5.53 -2.44 -4.50
C GLY A 197 -5.91 -3.87 -4.92
N VAL A 198 -7.14 -4.28 -4.58
CA VAL A 198 -7.69 -5.61 -4.94
C VAL A 198 -7.60 -5.86 -6.44
N ASP A 199 -7.82 -4.84 -7.24
CA ASP A 199 -7.90 -4.94 -8.70
C ASP A 199 -6.55 -5.30 -9.33
N ALA A 200 -5.45 -4.70 -8.84
CA ALA A 200 -4.10 -5.06 -9.27
C ALA A 200 -3.71 -6.47 -8.82
N ILE A 201 -4.07 -6.85 -7.60
CA ILE A 201 -3.86 -8.21 -7.07
C ILE A 201 -4.63 -9.22 -7.92
N PHE A 202 -5.90 -8.94 -8.21
CA PHE A 202 -6.75 -9.79 -9.06
C PHE A 202 -6.17 -9.93 -10.47
N ALA A 203 -5.62 -8.86 -11.05
CA ALA A 203 -4.99 -8.88 -12.36
C ALA A 203 -3.79 -9.84 -12.40
N VAL A 204 -2.95 -9.84 -11.35
CA VAL A 204 -1.81 -10.77 -11.22
C VAL A 204 -2.27 -12.22 -11.14
N MET A 205 -3.36 -12.49 -10.42
CA MET A 205 -3.92 -13.83 -10.27
C MET A 205 -4.67 -14.33 -11.51
N ASN A 206 -5.10 -13.41 -12.39
CA ASN A 206 -5.93 -13.70 -13.56
C ASN A 206 -5.43 -12.94 -14.80
N PRO A 207 -4.19 -13.19 -15.25
CA PRO A 207 -3.64 -12.53 -16.45
C PRO A 207 -4.48 -12.86 -17.69
N THR A 208 -4.48 -11.95 -18.65
CA THR A 208 -5.08 -12.20 -19.97
C THR A 208 -3.99 -12.52 -20.97
N GLU A 209 -3.91 -13.76 -21.42
CA GLU A 209 -2.93 -14.21 -22.41
C GLU A 209 -3.04 -13.38 -23.71
N THR A 210 -1.89 -12.89 -24.19
CA THR A 210 -1.81 -12.00 -25.34
C THR A 210 -0.56 -12.26 -26.18
N PRO A 211 -0.53 -11.83 -27.45
CA PRO A 211 0.68 -11.91 -28.25
C PRO A 211 1.64 -10.72 -28.02
N TYR A 212 1.34 -9.80 -27.08
CA TYR A 212 2.10 -8.58 -26.90
C TYR A 212 3.34 -8.78 -26.02
N TRP A 213 4.39 -7.99 -26.30
CA TRP A 213 5.66 -7.96 -25.58
C TRP A 213 6.02 -6.57 -25.07
N PHE A 214 5.38 -5.54 -25.64
CA PHE A 214 5.66 -4.14 -25.36
C PHE A 214 4.36 -3.38 -25.21
N TYR A 215 4.43 -2.30 -24.44
CA TYR A 215 3.36 -1.32 -24.30
C TYR A 215 3.93 0.08 -24.08
N LEU A 216 3.15 1.09 -24.33
CA LEU A 216 3.39 2.49 -23.94
C LEU A 216 2.05 3.15 -23.64
N SER A 217 2.08 4.20 -22.80
CA SER A 217 0.92 5.04 -22.53
C SER A 217 0.93 6.25 -23.45
N ASP A 218 -0.13 6.43 -24.23
CA ASP A 218 -0.33 7.63 -25.04
C ASP A 218 -0.60 8.83 -24.10
N PRO A 219 0.25 9.88 -24.08
CA PRO A 219 0.10 11.00 -23.17
C PRO A 219 -1.13 11.86 -23.43
N GLU A 220 -1.69 11.84 -24.65
CA GLU A 220 -2.88 12.61 -25.03
C GLU A 220 -4.16 11.88 -24.61
N THR A 221 -4.31 10.61 -25.03
CA THR A 221 -5.54 9.84 -24.81
C THR A 221 -5.55 9.05 -23.49
N LYS A 222 -4.39 8.93 -22.84
CA LYS A 222 -4.16 8.08 -21.64
C LYS A 222 -4.44 6.59 -21.87
N LYS A 223 -4.57 6.15 -23.12
CA LYS A 223 -4.75 4.75 -23.46
C LYS A 223 -3.43 4.04 -23.62
N THR A 224 -3.42 2.77 -23.26
CA THR A 224 -2.26 1.90 -23.47
C THR A 224 -2.24 1.37 -24.90
N VAL A 225 -1.09 1.54 -25.56
CA VAL A 225 -0.83 1.02 -26.91
C VAL A 225 0.09 -0.18 -26.78
N PHE A 226 -0.41 -1.35 -27.19
CA PHE A 226 0.33 -2.62 -27.13
C PHE A 226 1.01 -2.94 -28.45
N SER A 227 2.16 -3.62 -28.38
CA SER A 227 2.95 -4.02 -29.57
C SER A 227 3.46 -5.45 -29.42
N LYS A 228 3.51 -6.20 -30.53
CA LYS A 228 3.99 -7.57 -30.58
C LYS A 228 5.51 -7.64 -30.76
N THR A 229 6.07 -6.71 -31.51
CA THR A 229 7.50 -6.67 -31.88
C THR A 229 8.14 -5.35 -31.42
N LEU A 230 9.47 -5.36 -31.29
CA LEU A 230 10.23 -4.16 -31.00
C LEU A 230 10.10 -3.10 -32.10
N ASP A 231 10.04 -3.49 -33.36
CA ASP A 231 9.88 -2.55 -34.48
C ASP A 231 8.51 -1.86 -34.42
N GLU A 232 7.43 -2.60 -34.12
CA GLU A 232 6.12 -2.04 -33.88
C GLU A 232 6.13 -1.06 -32.69
N HIS A 233 6.80 -1.43 -31.61
CA HIS A 233 6.93 -0.58 -30.43
C HIS A 233 7.70 0.72 -30.76
N ASN A 234 8.82 0.63 -31.47
CA ASN A 234 9.59 1.81 -31.87
C ASN A 234 8.78 2.75 -32.79
N ASN A 235 8.00 2.20 -33.72
CA ASN A 235 7.09 2.97 -34.55
C ASN A 235 6.01 3.68 -33.71
N ASN A 236 5.48 3.00 -32.69
CA ASN A 236 4.52 3.59 -31.75
C ASN A 236 5.15 4.68 -30.89
N ILE A 237 6.42 4.54 -30.44
CA ILE A 237 7.14 5.60 -29.74
C ILE A 237 7.22 6.86 -30.60
N VAL A 238 7.63 6.74 -31.87
CA VAL A 238 7.69 7.88 -32.78
C VAL A 238 6.32 8.52 -32.98
N LYS A 239 5.28 7.69 -33.14
CA LYS A 239 3.92 8.17 -33.42
C LYS A 239 3.27 8.89 -32.25
N TYR A 240 3.46 8.38 -31.03
CA TYR A 240 2.72 8.83 -29.83
C TYR A 240 3.54 9.69 -28.87
N LEU A 241 4.89 9.53 -28.83
CA LEU A 241 5.74 10.19 -27.84
C LEU A 241 6.67 11.27 -28.44
N SER A 242 6.85 11.34 -29.77
CA SER A 242 7.77 12.30 -30.44
C SER A 242 7.03 13.50 -31.03
N LYS A 243 5.97 13.96 -30.41
CA LYS A 243 5.23 15.19 -30.81
C LYS A 243 5.77 16.43 -30.12
#